data_7a08eb99bd4820124d3e46ebaa60ee25
#
_entry.id   7a08eb99bd4820124d3e46ebaa60ee25
#
_cell.length_a   1.000
_cell.length_b   1.000
_cell.length_c   1.000
_cell.angle_alpha   90.00
_cell.angle_beta   90.00
_cell.angle_gamma   90.00
#
_symmetry.space_group_name_H-M   'P 1'
#
loop_
_entity.id
_entity.type
_entity.pdbx_description
1 polymer ?
#
loop_
_entity_poly.entity_id
_entity_poly.type
_entity_poly.pdbx_seq_one_letter_code
_entity_poly.pdbx_strand_id
1 'polypeptide(L)'
;SSSQSGTASDAYSESSIEGYTLYTNGRFGYSIAYPNYYLVPYVSENGSGITIEDNNDDEIRIDVWGNNNSAGETLDERFLSLVETVGIEGYTASGDTWYVYSYEANGRVIYTKEYVGSGSIATMSISYPRSMSSVGDALVEAVAPTFEPGDTSVAH
;
A
#
# COMPACT_ATOMS: atom_id res chain seq x y z
N SER A 1 -17.37 -22.07 5.41
CA SER A 1 -17.54 -21.79 5.04
C SER A 1 -17.65 -21.59 4.59
N SER A 2 -17.48 -21.61 4.79
CA SER A 2 -17.62 -21.29 4.39
C SER A 2 -17.71 -20.81 3.85
N SER A 3 -17.68 -20.70 3.89
CA SER A 3 -17.87 -20.21 3.37
C SER A 3 -17.82 -19.71 2.83
N GLN A 4 -17.44 -19.94 2.99
CA GLN A 4 -17.52 -19.21 2.49
C GLN A 4 -18.02 -18.75 1.41
N SER A 5 -18.45 -18.76 1.35
CA SER A 5 -19.22 -18.12 0.31
C SER A 5 -18.39 -17.58 -0.87
N GLY A 6 -17.33 -18.23 -1.22
CA GLY A 6 -16.50 -17.84 -2.33
C GLY A 6 -15.60 -16.62 -2.11
N THR A 7 -15.65 -16.02 -0.94
CA THR A 7 -14.72 -14.94 -0.60
C THR A 7 -13.39 -15.52 -0.15
N ALA A 8 -12.33 -15.19 -0.83
CA ALA A 8 -11.00 -15.64 -0.43
C ALA A 8 -10.61 -15.01 0.91
N SER A 9 -9.93 -15.75 1.73
CA SER A 9 -9.40 -15.25 2.99
C SER A 9 -8.07 -14.59 2.77
N ASP A 10 -7.73 -13.60 3.59
CA ASP A 10 -6.40 -13.02 3.61
C ASP A 10 -5.39 -14.10 4.02
N ALA A 11 -4.21 -14.04 3.47
CA ALA A 11 -3.17 -15.02 3.72
C ALA A 11 -1.88 -14.37 4.20
N TYR A 12 -1.23 -15.01 5.15
CA TYR A 12 0.09 -14.61 5.65
C TYR A 12 1.05 -15.77 5.41
N SER A 13 2.22 -15.48 4.88
CA SER A 13 3.25 -16.48 4.63
C SER A 13 4.64 -15.89 4.84
N GLU A 14 5.64 -16.75 4.84
CA GLU A 14 7.03 -16.28 4.94
C GLU A 14 7.42 -15.56 3.66
N SER A 15 8.07 -14.41 3.83
CA SER A 15 8.65 -13.67 2.71
C SER A 15 10.03 -14.22 2.39
N SER A 16 10.51 -13.97 1.18
CA SER A 16 11.90 -14.26 0.82
C SER A 16 12.89 -13.37 1.59
N ILE A 17 12.40 -12.29 2.19
CA ILE A 17 13.22 -11.41 3.03
C ILE A 17 13.14 -11.92 4.47
N GLU A 18 14.29 -12.21 5.08
CA GLU A 18 14.34 -12.69 6.46
C GLU A 18 13.73 -11.65 7.42
N GLY A 19 12.88 -12.11 8.35
CA GLY A 19 12.20 -11.24 9.31
C GLY A 19 10.98 -10.53 8.76
N TYR A 20 10.56 -10.87 7.53
CA TYR A 20 9.39 -10.27 6.88
C TYR A 20 8.28 -11.29 6.69
N THR A 21 7.07 -10.81 6.75
CA THR A 21 5.87 -11.61 6.45
C THR A 21 5.25 -11.08 5.18
N LEU A 22 4.85 -11.98 4.30
CA LEU A 22 4.12 -11.64 3.08
C LEU A 22 2.62 -11.73 3.38
N TYR A 23 1.93 -10.61 3.22
CA TYR A 23 0.48 -10.54 3.33
C TYR A 23 -0.14 -10.52 1.94
N THR A 24 -1.16 -11.31 1.71
CA THR A 24 -1.94 -11.31 0.47
C THR A 24 -3.40 -11.04 0.80
N ASN A 25 -3.96 -10.02 0.19
CA ASN A 25 -5.35 -9.64 0.40
C ASN A 25 -6.28 -10.61 -0.32
N GLY A 26 -7.27 -11.14 0.39
CA GLY A 26 -8.19 -12.12 -0.18
C GLY A 26 -9.19 -11.51 -1.14
N ARG A 27 -9.57 -10.25 -0.95
CA ARG A 27 -10.57 -9.59 -1.80
C ARG A 27 -10.00 -9.04 -3.10
N PHE A 28 -8.90 -8.28 -3.03
CA PHE A 28 -8.31 -7.61 -4.19
C PHE A 28 -7.11 -8.35 -4.75
N GLY A 29 -6.52 -9.25 -3.99
CA GLY A 29 -5.40 -10.06 -4.45
C GLY A 29 -4.04 -9.37 -4.40
N TYR A 30 -3.96 -8.13 -3.92
CA TYR A 30 -2.66 -7.49 -3.78
C TYR A 30 -1.85 -8.13 -2.66
N SER A 31 -0.54 -7.96 -2.72
CA SER A 31 0.35 -8.51 -1.71
C SER A 31 1.45 -7.50 -1.35
N ILE A 32 1.96 -7.63 -0.13
CA ILE A 32 3.03 -6.79 0.38
C ILE A 32 3.78 -7.54 1.49
N ALA A 33 5.09 -7.38 1.54
CA ALA A 33 5.89 -7.92 2.63
C ALA A 33 6.24 -6.81 3.60
N TYR A 34 6.17 -7.10 4.89
CA TYR A 34 6.47 -6.13 5.94
C TYR A 34 7.34 -6.76 7.03
N PRO A 35 8.19 -5.95 7.71
CA PRO A 35 8.99 -6.47 8.82
C PRO A 35 8.08 -6.83 9.99
N ASN A 36 8.14 -8.10 10.43
CA ASN A 36 7.24 -8.61 11.46
C ASN A 36 7.78 -8.48 12.89
N TYR A 37 8.98 -7.96 13.04
CA TYR A 37 9.62 -7.87 14.33
C TYR A 37 9.38 -6.54 15.06
N TYR A 38 8.77 -5.56 14.38
CA TYR A 38 8.39 -4.30 15.03
C TYR A 38 7.09 -3.68 14.50
N LEU A 39 6.51 -4.21 13.44
CA LEU A 39 5.23 -3.73 12.91
C LEU A 39 4.14 -4.79 13.08
N VAL A 40 2.92 -4.35 13.32
CA VAL A 40 1.76 -5.20 13.59
C VAL A 40 0.64 -4.89 12.60
N PRO A 41 0.05 -5.92 11.96
CA PRO A 41 -1.01 -5.71 10.97
C PRO A 41 -2.41 -5.64 11.59
N TYR A 42 -3.25 -4.79 11.00
CA TYR A 42 -4.67 -4.66 11.36
C TYR A 42 -5.49 -4.62 10.07
N VAL A 43 -6.27 -5.64 9.81
CA VAL A 43 -7.08 -5.74 8.59
C VAL A 43 -8.40 -5.01 8.78
N SER A 44 -8.86 -4.29 7.75
CA SER A 44 -10.15 -3.61 7.78
C SER A 44 -11.31 -4.61 7.78
N GLU A 45 -12.44 -4.20 8.34
CA GLU A 45 -13.63 -5.07 8.47
C GLU A 45 -14.16 -5.53 7.12
N ASN A 46 -14.13 -4.68 6.10
CA ASN A 46 -14.65 -5.03 4.78
C ASN A 46 -13.65 -5.79 3.91
N GLY A 47 -12.46 -6.07 4.44
CA GLY A 47 -11.43 -6.81 3.73
C GLY A 47 -10.73 -6.06 2.60
N SER A 48 -10.98 -4.76 2.45
CA SER A 48 -10.36 -3.99 1.37
C SER A 48 -8.95 -3.49 1.68
N GLY A 49 -8.59 -3.38 2.96
CA GLY A 49 -7.34 -2.78 3.36
C GLY A 49 -6.70 -3.36 4.59
N ILE A 50 -5.44 -3.02 4.78
CA ILE A 50 -4.66 -3.38 5.96
C ILE A 50 -3.82 -2.18 6.38
N THR A 51 -3.71 -1.97 7.69
CA THR A 51 -2.81 -1.01 8.30
C THR A 51 -1.75 -1.78 9.05
N ILE A 52 -0.49 -1.49 8.79
CA ILE A 52 0.65 -2.14 9.44
C ILE A 52 1.44 -1.04 10.13
N GLU A 53 1.50 -1.08 11.44
CA GLU A 53 2.07 0.04 12.18
C GLU A 53 2.89 -0.39 13.38
N ASP A 54 3.76 0.53 13.82
CA ASP A 54 4.55 0.36 15.04
C ASP A 54 3.58 0.28 16.23
N ASN A 55 3.70 -0.78 17.01
CA ASN A 55 2.80 -1.04 18.11
C ASN A 55 3.01 -0.11 19.32
N ASN A 56 4.09 0.66 19.34
CA ASN A 56 4.41 1.52 20.47
C ASN A 56 3.85 2.93 20.32
N ASP A 57 4.16 3.60 19.23
CA ASP A 57 3.89 5.04 19.08
C ASP A 57 3.16 5.40 17.79
N ASP A 58 2.80 4.43 16.97
CA ASP A 58 2.17 4.65 15.66
C ASP A 58 2.96 5.62 14.77
N GLU A 59 4.25 5.71 14.99
CA GLU A 59 5.09 6.64 14.22
C GLU A 59 5.35 6.16 12.80
N ILE A 60 5.56 4.85 12.63
CA ILE A 60 5.79 4.23 11.33
C ILE A 60 4.51 3.49 10.93
N ARG A 61 4.02 3.77 9.73
CA ARG A 61 2.74 3.23 9.29
C ARG A 61 2.78 2.88 7.80
N ILE A 62 2.26 1.70 7.49
CA ILE A 62 2.02 1.25 6.12
C ILE A 62 0.53 1.03 5.98
N ASP A 63 -0.11 1.71 5.03
CA ASP A 63 -1.50 1.48 4.67
C ASP A 63 -1.55 0.90 3.27
N VAL A 64 -2.29 -0.19 3.09
CA VAL A 64 -2.51 -0.78 1.77
C VAL A 64 -4.00 -1.04 1.63
N TRP A 65 -4.56 -0.66 0.50
CA TRP A 65 -5.99 -0.88 0.27
C TRP A 65 -6.29 -1.03 -1.21
N GLY A 66 -7.43 -1.64 -1.48
CA GLY A 66 -7.96 -1.77 -2.82
C GLY A 66 -9.28 -1.03 -2.97
N ASN A 67 -9.56 -0.56 -4.15
CA ASN A 67 -10.83 0.04 -4.51
C ASN A 67 -11.23 -0.42 -5.90
N ASN A 68 -12.52 -0.55 -6.14
CA ASN A 68 -13.03 -0.77 -7.47
C ASN A 68 -12.98 0.56 -8.25
N ASN A 69 -12.56 0.50 -9.50
CA ASN A 69 -12.44 1.69 -10.34
C ASN A 69 -13.76 1.96 -11.08
N SER A 70 -14.81 2.22 -10.29
CA SER A 70 -16.15 2.42 -10.87
C SER A 70 -16.27 3.70 -11.69
N ALA A 71 -15.41 4.68 -11.43
CA ALA A 71 -15.41 5.93 -12.19
C ALA A 71 -14.61 5.85 -13.49
N GLY A 72 -13.89 4.72 -13.70
CA GLY A 72 -13.05 4.56 -14.88
C GLY A 72 -11.88 5.54 -14.94
N GLU A 73 -11.32 5.89 -13.79
CA GLU A 73 -10.20 6.81 -13.73
C GLU A 73 -8.94 6.21 -14.35
N THR A 74 -8.17 7.04 -15.06
CA THR A 74 -6.89 6.64 -15.64
C THR A 74 -5.76 6.88 -14.64
N LEU A 75 -4.62 6.28 -14.93
CA LEU A 75 -3.40 6.50 -14.15
C LEU A 75 -3.07 8.00 -14.07
N ASP A 76 -3.09 8.69 -15.20
CA ASP A 76 -2.76 10.11 -15.28
C ASP A 76 -3.73 10.96 -14.48
N GLU A 77 -5.02 10.66 -14.56
CA GLU A 77 -6.04 11.39 -13.81
C GLU A 77 -5.83 11.26 -12.30
N ARG A 78 -5.57 10.05 -11.84
CA ARG A 78 -5.35 9.81 -10.42
C ARG A 78 -4.05 10.44 -9.93
N PHE A 79 -2.99 10.34 -10.72
CA PHE A 79 -1.70 10.93 -10.37
C PHE A 79 -1.81 12.45 -10.25
N LEU A 80 -2.38 13.10 -11.26
CA LEU A 80 -2.57 14.55 -11.25
C LEU A 80 -3.46 15.00 -10.09
N SER A 81 -4.53 14.25 -9.82
CA SER A 81 -5.45 14.56 -8.73
C SER A 81 -4.74 14.53 -7.38
N LEU A 82 -3.90 13.52 -7.15
CA LEU A 82 -3.15 13.41 -5.89
C LEU A 82 -2.15 14.55 -5.76
N VAL A 83 -1.39 14.84 -6.80
CA VAL A 83 -0.40 15.91 -6.79
C VAL A 83 -1.06 17.27 -6.52
N GLU A 84 -2.18 17.53 -7.16
CA GLU A 84 -2.93 18.77 -6.96
C GLU A 84 -3.54 18.88 -5.57
N THR A 85 -4.07 17.77 -5.08
CA THR A 85 -4.68 17.72 -3.74
C THR A 85 -3.64 17.97 -2.65
N VAL A 86 -2.48 17.37 -2.76
CA VAL A 86 -1.39 17.55 -1.79
C VAL A 86 -0.76 18.93 -1.92
N GLY A 87 -0.52 19.38 -3.15
CA GLY A 87 0.01 20.73 -3.42
C GLY A 87 1.44 20.97 -2.96
N ILE A 88 2.20 19.89 -2.71
CA ILE A 88 3.58 19.96 -2.23
C ILE A 88 4.49 19.30 -3.27
N GLU A 89 5.62 19.93 -3.60
CA GLU A 89 6.59 19.31 -4.48
C GLU A 89 7.22 18.11 -3.80
N GLY A 90 7.48 17.06 -4.58
CA GLY A 90 8.07 15.84 -4.07
C GLY A 90 8.67 15.01 -5.18
N TYR A 91 9.12 13.82 -4.81
CA TYR A 91 9.65 12.84 -5.76
C TYR A 91 8.50 12.13 -6.47
N THR A 92 8.60 12.04 -7.80
CA THR A 92 7.60 11.33 -8.59
C THR A 92 8.27 10.35 -9.54
N ALA A 93 7.58 9.23 -9.79
CA ALA A 93 7.97 8.25 -10.78
C ALA A 93 6.70 7.58 -11.31
N SER A 94 6.77 6.98 -12.48
CA SER A 94 5.62 6.27 -13.02
C SER A 94 6.05 5.21 -14.02
N GLY A 95 5.19 4.20 -14.18
CA GLY A 95 5.32 3.16 -15.17
C GLY A 95 4.01 3.08 -15.96
N ASP A 96 3.80 1.95 -16.65
CA ASP A 96 2.60 1.77 -17.49
C ASP A 96 1.32 1.68 -16.67
N THR A 97 1.40 1.11 -15.46
CA THR A 97 0.21 0.83 -14.64
C THR A 97 0.30 1.41 -13.24
N TRP A 98 1.35 2.11 -12.92
CA TRP A 98 1.59 2.60 -11.55
C TRP A 98 2.25 3.97 -11.55
N TYR A 99 2.10 4.68 -10.42
CA TYR A 99 2.85 5.88 -10.13
C TYR A 99 3.32 5.87 -8.68
N VAL A 100 4.35 6.68 -8.41
CA VAL A 100 4.87 6.93 -7.07
C VAL A 100 4.89 8.43 -6.84
N TYR A 101 4.47 8.86 -5.66
CA TYR A 101 4.58 10.24 -5.23
C TYR A 101 5.04 10.24 -3.77
N SER A 102 6.20 10.84 -3.51
CA SER A 102 6.76 10.93 -2.16
C SER A 102 6.99 12.39 -1.81
N TYR A 103 6.53 12.81 -0.65
CA TYR A 103 6.61 14.20 -0.22
C TYR A 103 6.73 14.28 1.30
N GLU A 104 7.08 15.47 1.79
CA GLU A 104 7.13 15.75 3.23
C GLU A 104 6.07 16.76 3.59
N ALA A 105 5.33 16.49 4.66
CA ALA A 105 4.29 17.37 5.18
C ALA A 105 4.20 17.21 6.69
N ASN A 106 4.10 18.32 7.42
CA ASN A 106 3.91 18.31 8.87
C ASN A 106 4.95 17.48 9.63
N GLY A 107 6.21 17.48 9.17
CA GLY A 107 7.30 16.75 9.80
C GLY A 107 7.28 15.26 9.51
N ARG A 108 6.49 14.80 8.57
CA ARG A 108 6.43 13.40 8.16
C ARG A 108 6.76 13.23 6.69
N VAL A 109 7.39 12.11 6.36
CA VAL A 109 7.60 11.68 4.98
C VAL A 109 6.48 10.72 4.63
N ILE A 110 5.89 10.91 3.45
CA ILE A 110 4.79 10.06 2.96
C ILE A 110 5.17 9.57 1.57
N TYR A 111 5.22 8.26 1.41
CA TYR A 111 5.54 7.59 0.15
C TYR A 111 4.29 6.85 -0.30
N THR A 112 3.76 7.19 -1.47
CA THR A 112 2.55 6.56 -2.01
C THR A 112 2.86 5.92 -3.35
N LYS A 113 2.45 4.67 -3.51
CA LYS A 113 2.51 3.96 -4.79
C LYS A 113 1.13 3.41 -5.08
N GLU A 114 0.66 3.59 -6.30
CA GLU A 114 -0.67 3.15 -6.70
C GLU A 114 -0.62 2.46 -8.06
N TYR A 115 -1.27 1.30 -8.14
CA TYR A 115 -1.50 0.59 -9.40
C TYR A 115 -2.92 0.87 -9.84
N VAL A 116 -3.09 1.37 -11.06
CA VAL A 116 -4.40 1.74 -11.59
C VAL A 116 -4.75 0.83 -12.76
N GLY A 117 -5.80 0.04 -12.60
CA GLY A 117 -6.33 -0.80 -13.66
C GLY A 117 -7.73 -0.36 -14.06
N SER A 118 -8.28 -0.97 -15.10
CA SER A 118 -9.61 -0.63 -15.61
C SER A 118 -10.72 -1.07 -14.66
N GLY A 119 -10.49 -2.10 -13.85
CA GLY A 119 -11.49 -2.64 -12.94
C GLY A 119 -11.26 -2.30 -11.48
N SER A 120 -10.01 -2.19 -11.06
CA SER A 120 -9.69 -1.91 -9.66
C SER A 120 -8.35 -1.19 -9.52
N ILE A 121 -8.11 -0.67 -8.32
CA ILE A 121 -6.95 0.13 -7.98
C ILE A 121 -6.37 -0.40 -6.68
N ALA A 122 -5.06 -0.59 -6.62
CA ALA A 122 -4.36 -1.00 -5.39
C ALA A 122 -3.39 0.11 -4.98
N THR A 123 -3.49 0.55 -3.73
CA THR A 123 -2.71 1.69 -3.23
C THR A 123 -1.95 1.30 -1.98
N MET A 124 -0.69 1.74 -1.91
CA MET A 124 0.16 1.58 -0.73
C MET A 124 0.68 2.95 -0.31
N SER A 125 0.64 3.24 0.98
CA SER A 125 1.19 4.45 1.55
C SER A 125 2.07 4.11 2.75
N ILE A 126 3.32 4.56 2.74
CA ILE A 126 4.24 4.38 3.86
C ILE A 126 4.53 5.75 4.42
N SER A 127 4.30 5.94 5.72
CA SER A 127 4.57 7.22 6.37
C SER A 127 5.38 7.04 7.65
N TYR A 128 6.25 8.00 7.90
CA TYR A 128 7.11 7.98 9.09
C TYR A 128 7.56 9.39 9.43
N PRO A 129 7.96 9.64 10.69
CA PRO A 129 8.48 10.95 11.06
C PRO A 129 9.81 11.22 10.33
N ARG A 130 10.01 12.45 9.93
CA ARG A 130 11.26 12.86 9.29
C ARG A 130 12.48 12.57 10.17
N SER A 131 12.31 12.65 11.49
CA SER A 131 13.38 12.31 12.45
C SER A 131 13.79 10.84 12.40
N MET A 132 12.96 9.98 11.80
CA MET A 132 13.24 8.55 11.64
C MET A 132 13.57 8.18 10.20
N SER A 133 14.09 9.11 9.42
CA SER A 133 14.38 8.89 7.99
C SER A 133 15.31 7.71 7.73
N SER A 134 16.28 7.46 8.59
CA SER A 134 17.20 6.34 8.40
C SER A 134 16.46 4.99 8.45
N VAL A 135 15.50 4.85 9.35
CA VAL A 135 14.66 3.65 9.45
C VAL A 135 13.60 3.64 8.34
N GLY A 136 12.94 4.79 8.14
CA GLY A 136 11.85 4.90 7.18
C GLY A 136 12.30 4.73 5.74
N ASP A 137 13.43 5.33 5.37
CA ASP A 137 13.97 5.18 4.01
C ASP A 137 14.36 3.72 3.73
N ALA A 138 14.95 3.05 4.71
CA ALA A 138 15.28 1.62 4.58
C ALA A 138 14.02 0.78 4.48
N LEU A 139 12.96 1.15 5.21
CA LEU A 139 11.68 0.47 5.15
C LEU A 139 11.07 0.58 3.75
N VAL A 140 11.06 1.78 3.18
CA VAL A 140 10.55 2.01 1.83
C VAL A 140 11.33 1.18 0.81
N GLU A 141 12.66 1.19 0.89
CA GLU A 141 13.50 0.42 -0.03
C GLU A 141 13.24 -1.08 0.04
N ALA A 142 12.91 -1.60 1.21
CA ALA A 142 12.64 -3.03 1.39
C ALA A 142 11.20 -3.40 1.05
N VAL A 143 10.23 -2.56 1.43
CA VAL A 143 8.80 -2.87 1.33
C VAL A 143 8.20 -2.52 -0.03
N ALA A 144 8.51 -1.34 -0.56
CA ALA A 144 7.89 -0.88 -1.81
C ALA A 144 8.08 -1.84 -2.98
N PRO A 145 9.26 -2.45 -3.20
CA PRO A 145 9.44 -3.41 -4.30
C PRO A 145 8.61 -4.70 -4.12
N THR A 146 8.16 -5.00 -2.90
CA THR A 146 7.37 -6.21 -2.65
C THR A 146 5.88 -6.00 -2.90
N PHE A 147 5.44 -4.74 -3.01
CA PHE A 147 4.03 -4.44 -3.26
C PHE A 147 3.67 -4.79 -4.69
N GLU A 148 2.72 -5.73 -4.83
CA GLU A 148 2.23 -6.16 -6.13
C GLU A 148 0.71 -6.08 -6.14
N PRO A 149 0.10 -5.64 -7.23
CA PRO A 149 -1.35 -5.59 -7.34
C PRO A 149 -1.87 -7.00 -7.61
N GLY A 150 -3.14 -7.21 -7.31
CA GLY A 150 -3.84 -8.37 -7.84
C GLY A 150 -4.23 -8.10 -9.29
N ASP A 151 -5.31 -8.73 -9.74
CA ASP A 151 -5.83 -8.48 -11.09
C ASP A 151 -6.63 -7.17 -11.07
N THR A 152 -6.01 -6.08 -11.52
CA THR A 152 -6.63 -4.76 -11.56
C THR A 152 -7.50 -4.55 -12.80
N SER A 153 -7.53 -5.52 -13.72
CA SER A 153 -8.39 -5.42 -14.89
C SER A 153 -9.86 -5.69 -14.59
N VAL A 154 -10.15 -6.23 -13.41
CA VAL A 154 -11.52 -6.55 -12.96
C VAL A 154 -11.81 -5.94 -11.61
N ALA A 155 -13.11 -5.74 -11.34
CA ALA A 155 -13.57 -5.31 -10.03
C ALA A 155 -13.59 -6.52 -9.07
N HIS A 156 -13.55 -6.25 -7.80
CA HIS A 156 -13.52 -7.31 -6.77
C HIS A 156 -14.63 -7.14 -5.72
#